data_fbeb6bf6abc4fbb77795640aa8f61eda
#
_entry.id   fbeb6bf6abc4fbb77795640aa8f61eda
#
_cell.length_a   1.000
_cell.length_b   1.000
_cell.length_c   1.000
_cell.angle_alpha   90.00
_cell.angle_beta   90.00
_cell.angle_gamma   90.00
#
_symmetry.space_group_name_H-M   'P 1'
#
loop_
_entity.id
_entity.type
_entity.pdbx_description
1 polymer ?
#
loop_
_entity_poly.entity_id
_entity_poly.type
_entity_poly.pdbx_seq_one_letter_code
_entity_poly.pdbx_strand_id
1 'polypeptide(L)'
;APPQEVLEDPDFKKTGKTLVKQLINIRLVLEVQEYAADVYYNPKTGERVHAAFPAGVVDDVNYGGSIRAFLFLLNNDCCTSLDKSLRFLSDLTDGKLKLSKGMASRLGREFASKTQEERDRIFSGLLLSPVMHIDCTNAVVNGKSAYVFVCASPDGKALYFARHKKGHKGVEGTAAQDYEGTIVQDHEATFYQYGTDHQECLAHVLRGLKDSMLNEPDRTWNKEMHALLREMIHYRNSLEPGAECSPEAVSGFEDRYRRILEKAKEEYGYIPASEYYKKGYNLYVRLGEYMHNHLLFLHDPRVPATNNEAERLLRGYKRKQQQAVSFRSFESIEDLCGCMSMLVMMRQEEGLNLFDRVSQIFG
;
A
#
# COMPACT_ATOMS: atom_id res chain seq x y z
N ALA A 1 -27.07 -44.30 4.60
CA ALA A 1 -27.74 -45.45 3.99
C ALA A 1 -28.92 -44.91 3.20
N PRO A 2 -29.35 -45.57 2.09
CA PRO A 2 -30.58 -45.20 1.39
C PRO A 2 -31.80 -45.46 2.30
N PRO A 3 -32.95 -44.90 2.00
CA PRO A 3 -34.20 -45.19 2.73
C PRO A 3 -34.47 -46.68 2.77
N GLN A 4 -35.09 -47.17 3.84
CA GLN A 4 -35.32 -48.61 4.06
C GLN A 4 -36.19 -49.23 2.95
N GLU A 5 -37.17 -48.49 2.44
CA GLU A 5 -38.04 -48.84 1.31
C GLU A 5 -37.25 -49.18 0.04
N VAL A 6 -36.12 -48.47 -0.21
CA VAL A 6 -35.23 -48.71 -1.36
C VAL A 6 -34.36 -49.95 -1.16
N LEU A 7 -34.03 -50.31 0.10
CA LEU A 7 -33.25 -51.50 0.43
C LEU A 7 -34.10 -52.80 0.38
N GLU A 8 -35.41 -52.70 0.63
CA GLU A 8 -36.35 -53.83 0.66
C GLU A 8 -37.00 -54.09 -0.72
N ASP A 9 -36.92 -53.14 -1.64
CA ASP A 9 -37.47 -53.27 -2.98
C ASP A 9 -36.45 -53.98 -3.91
N PRO A 10 -36.83 -55.21 -4.43
CA PRO A 10 -35.90 -56.01 -5.27
C PRO A 10 -35.63 -55.38 -6.65
N ASP A 11 -36.42 -54.38 -7.07
CA ASP A 11 -36.20 -53.69 -8.36
C ASP A 11 -35.06 -52.65 -8.28
N PHE A 12 -34.72 -52.15 -7.09
CA PHE A 12 -33.56 -51.28 -6.92
C PHE A 12 -32.24 -52.04 -6.94
N LYS A 13 -31.38 -51.72 -7.91
CA LYS A 13 -30.05 -52.30 -8.02
C LYS A 13 -28.95 -51.24 -7.84
N LYS A 14 -27.92 -51.58 -7.08
CA LYS A 14 -26.76 -50.75 -6.91
C LYS A 14 -26.05 -50.51 -8.25
N THR A 15 -25.98 -49.25 -8.72
CA THR A 15 -25.46 -48.91 -10.05
C THR A 15 -23.92 -48.92 -10.17
N GLY A 16 -23.21 -49.10 -9.07
CA GLY A 16 -21.71 -48.94 -9.04
C GLY A 16 -21.25 -47.48 -9.06
N LYS A 17 -22.12 -46.51 -9.30
CA LYS A 17 -21.81 -45.07 -9.22
C LYS A 17 -21.90 -44.58 -7.78
N THR A 18 -20.89 -43.85 -7.32
CA THR A 18 -20.88 -43.23 -6.00
C THR A 18 -20.90 -41.72 -6.19
N LEU A 19 -21.86 -41.06 -5.52
CA LEU A 19 -21.85 -39.59 -5.42
C LEU A 19 -21.10 -39.18 -4.17
N VAL A 20 -20.07 -38.42 -4.34
CA VAL A 20 -19.23 -37.87 -3.25
C VAL A 20 -19.55 -36.39 -3.05
N LYS A 21 -19.83 -36.01 -1.81
CA LYS A 21 -19.97 -34.62 -1.39
C LYS A 21 -19.07 -34.38 -0.20
N GLN A 22 -18.43 -33.21 -0.17
CA GLN A 22 -17.52 -32.80 0.90
C GLN A 22 -18.17 -31.66 1.68
N LEU A 23 -18.01 -31.65 3.00
CA LEU A 23 -18.34 -30.56 3.89
C LEU A 23 -17.03 -30.16 4.57
N ILE A 24 -16.56 -28.93 4.29
CA ILE A 24 -15.30 -28.41 4.83
C ILE A 24 -15.63 -27.42 5.94
N ASN A 25 -15.02 -27.59 7.11
CA ASN A 25 -15.19 -26.73 8.29
C ASN A 25 -13.84 -26.23 8.79
N ILE A 26 -13.83 -25.06 9.42
CA ILE A 26 -12.67 -24.53 10.16
C ILE A 26 -12.90 -24.80 11.65
N ARG A 27 -11.86 -25.28 12.33
CA ARG A 27 -11.81 -25.44 13.78
C ARG A 27 -10.54 -24.81 14.33
N LEU A 28 -10.68 -23.84 15.23
CA LEU A 28 -9.56 -23.24 15.94
C LEU A 28 -9.34 -24.02 17.26
N VAL A 29 -8.09 -24.45 17.48
CA VAL A 29 -7.71 -25.18 18.70
C VAL A 29 -6.66 -24.33 19.45
N LEU A 30 -6.89 -24.08 20.75
CA LEU A 30 -5.87 -23.51 21.62
C LEU A 30 -4.94 -24.63 22.10
N GLU A 31 -3.66 -24.42 21.88
CA GLU A 31 -2.59 -25.26 22.43
C GLU A 31 -1.99 -24.53 23.62
N VAL A 32 -1.89 -25.21 24.78
CA VAL A 32 -1.27 -24.68 26.00
C VAL A 32 -0.12 -25.59 26.35
N GLN A 33 1.10 -25.01 26.42
CA GLN A 33 2.30 -25.69 26.90
C GLN A 33 2.62 -25.13 28.29
N GLU A 34 2.76 -26.02 29.25
CA GLU A 34 3.12 -25.68 30.65
C GLU A 34 4.58 -26.06 30.88
N TYR A 35 5.34 -25.12 31.44
CA TYR A 35 6.72 -25.31 31.82
C TYR A 35 6.82 -25.17 33.33
N ALA A 36 7.32 -26.19 34.02
CA ALA A 36 7.52 -26.18 35.45
C ALA A 36 9.01 -26.32 35.82
N ALA A 37 9.46 -25.54 36.79
CA ALA A 37 10.83 -25.63 37.32
C ALA A 37 10.81 -25.58 38.85
N ASP A 38 11.49 -26.52 39.47
CA ASP A 38 11.67 -26.51 40.95
C ASP A 38 12.54 -25.33 41.37
N VAL A 39 12.16 -24.69 42.47
CA VAL A 39 12.92 -23.59 43.05
C VAL A 39 13.74 -24.12 44.25
N TYR A 40 15.04 -23.98 44.16
CA TYR A 40 15.98 -24.32 45.21
C TYR A 40 16.27 -23.07 46.04
N TYR A 41 16.30 -23.24 47.36
CA TYR A 41 16.54 -22.15 48.33
C TYR A 41 17.75 -22.46 49.20
N ASN A 42 18.67 -21.50 49.33
CA ASN A 42 19.80 -21.57 50.24
C ASN A 42 19.48 -20.74 51.50
N PRO A 43 19.26 -21.39 52.68
CA PRO A 43 18.88 -20.68 53.89
C PRO A 43 20.02 -19.83 54.49
N LYS A 44 21.28 -20.04 54.06
CA LYS A 44 22.43 -19.26 54.54
C LYS A 44 22.63 -17.97 53.79
N THR A 45 22.37 -17.96 52.49
CA THR A 45 22.56 -16.79 51.61
C THR A 45 21.26 -16.08 51.27
N GLY A 46 20.10 -16.72 51.51
CA GLY A 46 18.79 -16.22 51.06
C GLY A 46 18.54 -16.40 49.58
N GLU A 47 19.46 -17.00 48.81
CA GLU A 47 19.41 -17.14 47.38
C GLU A 47 18.37 -18.17 46.93
N ARG A 48 17.67 -17.86 45.84
CA ARG A 48 16.73 -18.77 45.16
C ARG A 48 17.16 -18.97 43.72
N VAL A 49 17.23 -20.21 43.29
CA VAL A 49 17.64 -20.58 41.92
C VAL A 49 16.66 -21.60 41.38
N HIS A 50 16.32 -21.46 40.11
CA HIS A 50 15.53 -22.44 39.36
C HIS A 50 16.15 -22.65 37.96
N ALA A 51 15.76 -23.71 37.29
CA ALA A 51 16.17 -23.96 35.91
C ALA A 51 15.66 -22.81 34.98
N ALA A 52 16.44 -22.45 33.95
CA ALA A 52 16.03 -21.45 33.00
C ALA A 52 14.84 -21.96 32.17
N PHE A 53 13.85 -21.09 31.96
CA PHE A 53 12.76 -21.36 31.03
C PHE A 53 13.20 -21.15 29.58
N PRO A 54 12.50 -21.74 28.56
CA PRO A 54 12.77 -21.51 27.17
C PRO A 54 12.70 -20.03 26.79
N ALA A 55 13.42 -19.64 25.73
CA ALA A 55 13.37 -18.27 25.22
C ALA A 55 11.92 -17.87 24.91
N GLY A 56 11.51 -16.66 25.31
CA GLY A 56 10.15 -16.16 25.14
C GLY A 56 9.16 -16.54 26.26
N VAL A 57 9.54 -17.40 27.21
CA VAL A 57 8.76 -17.74 28.41
C VAL A 57 9.31 -16.92 29.58
N VAL A 58 8.75 -15.72 29.81
CA VAL A 58 9.26 -14.73 30.78
C VAL A 58 8.27 -14.46 31.91
N ASP A 59 6.97 -14.38 31.56
CA ASP A 59 5.88 -14.09 32.49
C ASP A 59 5.11 -15.38 32.84
N ASP A 60 4.25 -15.33 33.87
CA ASP A 60 3.38 -16.45 34.25
C ASP A 60 2.48 -16.93 33.08
N VAL A 61 2.09 -16.02 32.20
CA VAL A 61 1.34 -16.31 30.98
C VAL A 61 2.00 -15.62 29.79
N ASN A 62 2.46 -16.41 28.84
CA ASN A 62 3.08 -15.92 27.62
C ASN A 62 2.20 -16.28 26.41
N TYR A 63 2.15 -15.38 25.43
CA TYR A 63 1.39 -15.59 24.20
C TYR A 63 2.34 -15.84 23.04
N GLY A 64 2.22 -16.98 22.39
CA GLY A 64 3.05 -17.39 21.27
C GLY A 64 2.82 -16.53 20.01
N GLY A 65 3.75 -16.68 19.07
CA GLY A 65 3.76 -15.91 17.82
C GLY A 65 2.45 -15.98 17.02
N SER A 66 1.77 -17.13 17.00
CA SER A 66 0.52 -17.32 16.26
C SER A 66 -0.65 -16.47 16.80
N ILE A 67 -0.82 -16.34 18.12
CA ILE A 67 -1.84 -15.46 18.72
C ILE A 67 -1.52 -14.00 18.41
N ARG A 68 -0.24 -13.63 18.51
CA ARG A 68 0.25 -12.27 18.24
C ARG A 68 0.08 -11.90 16.78
N ALA A 69 0.42 -12.82 15.85
CA ALA A 69 0.22 -12.66 14.42
C ALA A 69 -1.27 -12.52 14.06
N PHE A 70 -2.14 -13.35 14.65
CA PHE A 70 -3.57 -13.28 14.42
C PHE A 70 -4.13 -11.89 14.74
N LEU A 71 -3.84 -11.35 15.92
CA LEU A 71 -4.29 -10.02 16.34
C LEU A 71 -3.66 -8.91 15.50
N PHE A 72 -2.36 -9.02 15.21
CA PHE A 72 -1.64 -8.07 14.39
C PHE A 72 -2.23 -7.97 12.99
N LEU A 73 -2.47 -9.10 12.32
CA LEU A 73 -3.02 -9.15 10.96
C LEU A 73 -4.47 -8.68 10.93
N LEU A 74 -5.31 -9.08 11.87
CA LEU A 74 -6.68 -8.55 11.98
C LEU A 74 -6.68 -7.02 12.07
N ASN A 75 -5.77 -6.44 12.85
CA ASN A 75 -5.72 -5.01 13.04
C ASN A 75 -5.06 -4.28 11.86
N ASN A 76 -3.89 -4.72 11.39
CA ASN A 76 -3.09 -3.96 10.42
C ASN A 76 -3.38 -4.32 8.97
N ASP A 77 -3.65 -5.58 8.65
CA ASP A 77 -3.95 -6.04 7.29
C ASP A 77 -5.47 -6.00 7.00
N CYS A 78 -6.29 -6.57 7.91
CA CYS A 78 -7.75 -6.60 7.75
C CYS A 78 -8.44 -5.29 8.19
N CYS A 79 -7.72 -4.30 8.68
CA CYS A 79 -8.25 -3.02 9.17
C CYS A 79 -9.37 -3.18 10.22
N THR A 80 -9.32 -4.20 11.07
CA THR A 80 -10.27 -4.42 12.15
C THR A 80 -9.81 -3.68 13.41
N SER A 81 -10.74 -3.04 14.15
CA SER A 81 -10.37 -2.36 15.40
C SER A 81 -9.88 -3.36 16.46
N LEU A 82 -8.98 -2.92 17.37
CA LEU A 82 -8.45 -3.76 18.43
C LEU A 82 -9.56 -4.41 19.27
N ASP A 83 -10.60 -3.65 19.62
CA ASP A 83 -11.73 -4.19 20.40
C ASP A 83 -12.49 -5.30 19.69
N LYS A 84 -12.73 -5.11 18.37
CA LYS A 84 -13.37 -6.13 17.54
C LYS A 84 -12.49 -7.36 17.38
N SER A 85 -11.18 -7.17 17.20
CA SER A 85 -10.21 -8.27 17.06
C SER A 85 -10.12 -9.10 18.34
N LEU A 86 -10.04 -8.44 19.50
CA LEU A 86 -10.00 -9.11 20.81
C LEU A 86 -11.30 -9.86 21.10
N ARG A 87 -12.45 -9.24 20.83
CA ARG A 87 -13.76 -9.90 21.00
C ARG A 87 -13.90 -11.10 20.09
N PHE A 88 -13.57 -10.95 18.80
CA PHE A 88 -13.65 -12.05 17.84
C PHE A 88 -12.78 -13.25 18.26
N LEU A 89 -11.55 -12.98 18.72
CA LEU A 89 -10.68 -14.05 19.22
C LEU A 89 -11.24 -14.71 20.50
N SER A 90 -11.81 -13.92 21.40
CA SER A 90 -12.50 -14.45 22.60
C SER A 90 -13.68 -15.34 22.22
N ASP A 91 -14.52 -14.91 21.27
CA ASP A 91 -15.67 -15.68 20.79
C ASP A 91 -15.24 -17.00 20.13
N LEU A 92 -14.17 -16.97 19.31
CA LEU A 92 -13.61 -18.17 18.66
C LEU A 92 -13.04 -19.20 19.67
N THR A 93 -12.70 -18.76 20.88
CA THR A 93 -12.08 -19.58 21.91
C THR A 93 -12.99 -19.85 23.11
N ASP A 94 -14.31 -19.62 22.97
CA ASP A 94 -15.31 -19.75 24.03
C ASP A 94 -14.94 -18.97 25.30
N GLY A 95 -14.36 -17.78 25.15
CA GLY A 95 -13.90 -16.92 26.25
C GLY A 95 -12.66 -17.42 27.01
N LYS A 96 -12.04 -18.49 26.56
CA LYS A 96 -10.84 -19.06 27.22
C LYS A 96 -9.62 -18.15 27.08
N LEU A 97 -9.52 -17.40 25.98
CA LEU A 97 -8.43 -16.48 25.71
C LEU A 97 -8.87 -15.04 25.95
N LYS A 98 -8.39 -14.43 27.03
CA LYS A 98 -8.66 -13.03 27.40
C LYS A 98 -7.40 -12.21 27.31
N LEU A 99 -7.24 -11.45 26.23
CA LEU A 99 -6.07 -10.63 25.97
C LEU A 99 -6.34 -9.16 26.33
N SER A 100 -5.31 -8.47 26.85
CA SER A 100 -5.43 -7.05 27.15
C SER A 100 -5.27 -6.17 25.93
N LYS A 101 -5.98 -5.02 25.89
CA LYS A 101 -5.76 -4.00 24.87
C LYS A 101 -4.32 -3.48 24.84
N GLY A 102 -3.69 -3.40 26.00
CA GLY A 102 -2.30 -2.94 26.13
C GLY A 102 -1.32 -3.86 25.42
N MET A 103 -1.51 -5.18 25.51
CA MET A 103 -0.72 -6.16 24.77
C MET A 103 -0.95 -5.99 23.24
N ALA A 104 -2.20 -6.00 22.79
CA ALA A 104 -2.54 -5.91 21.39
C ALA A 104 -2.07 -4.58 20.74
N SER A 105 -2.11 -3.46 21.49
CA SER A 105 -1.67 -2.17 20.98
C SER A 105 -0.15 -2.05 20.78
N ARG A 106 0.65 -2.88 21.45
CA ARG A 106 2.12 -2.91 21.32
C ARG A 106 2.62 -3.71 20.14
N LEU A 107 1.78 -4.59 19.57
CA LEU A 107 2.19 -5.49 18.49
C LEU A 107 2.70 -4.73 17.25
N GLY A 108 2.07 -3.60 16.89
CA GLY A 108 2.53 -2.78 15.78
C GLY A 108 3.95 -2.26 15.96
N ARG A 109 4.24 -1.70 17.15
CA ARG A 109 5.58 -1.21 17.49
C ARG A 109 6.61 -2.33 17.48
N GLU A 110 6.28 -3.47 18.09
CA GLU A 110 7.18 -4.61 18.11
C GLU A 110 7.48 -5.14 16.72
N PHE A 111 6.47 -5.30 15.87
CA PHE A 111 6.64 -5.73 14.49
C PHE A 111 7.50 -4.74 13.70
N ALA A 112 7.19 -3.43 13.80
CA ALA A 112 7.97 -2.38 13.15
C ALA A 112 9.44 -2.40 13.60
N SER A 113 9.70 -2.58 14.89
CA SER A 113 11.07 -2.68 15.42
C SER A 113 11.81 -3.91 14.88
N LYS A 114 11.18 -5.09 14.95
CA LYS A 114 11.80 -6.36 14.51
C LYS A 114 12.06 -6.45 13.01
N THR A 115 11.38 -5.61 12.22
CA THR A 115 11.52 -5.59 10.75
C THR A 115 12.28 -4.36 10.22
N GLN A 116 12.99 -3.63 11.09
CA GLN A 116 13.72 -2.41 10.70
C GLN A 116 14.81 -2.70 9.66
N GLU A 117 15.65 -3.71 9.90
CA GLU A 117 16.74 -4.05 8.98
C GLU A 117 16.24 -4.41 7.56
N GLU A 118 15.09 -5.06 7.48
CA GLU A 118 14.49 -5.42 6.19
C GLU A 118 13.98 -4.17 5.46
N ARG A 119 13.38 -3.22 6.19
CA ARG A 119 13.00 -1.92 5.61
C ARG A 119 14.20 -1.10 5.14
N ASP A 120 15.32 -1.16 5.86
CA ASP A 120 16.57 -0.47 5.46
C ASP A 120 17.13 -1.05 4.14
N ARG A 121 17.00 -2.36 3.94
CA ARG A 121 17.34 -3.01 2.65
C ARG A 121 16.40 -2.57 1.52
N ILE A 122 15.09 -2.49 1.80
CA ILE A 122 14.12 -2.00 0.82
C ILE A 122 14.40 -0.54 0.47
N PHE A 123 14.75 0.30 1.45
CA PHE A 123 15.13 1.69 1.24
C PHE A 123 16.32 1.79 0.29
N SER A 124 17.37 1.04 0.55
CA SER A 124 18.55 0.97 -0.34
C SER A 124 18.17 0.49 -1.74
N GLY A 125 17.28 -0.48 -1.85
CA GLY A 125 16.78 -0.98 -3.13
C GLY A 125 15.93 0.04 -3.90
N LEU A 126 15.18 0.90 -3.21
CA LEU A 126 14.45 2.01 -3.83
C LEU A 126 15.39 3.06 -4.42
N LEU A 127 16.49 3.40 -3.73
CA LEU A 127 17.49 4.34 -4.25
C LEU A 127 18.17 3.83 -5.54
N LEU A 128 18.26 2.52 -5.71
CA LEU A 128 18.86 1.90 -6.90
C LEU A 128 17.84 1.66 -8.03
N SER A 129 16.55 1.88 -7.79
CA SER A 129 15.54 1.71 -8.82
C SER A 129 15.64 2.83 -9.87
N PRO A 130 15.52 2.53 -11.19
CA PRO A 130 15.56 3.57 -12.22
C PRO A 130 14.34 4.50 -12.18
N VAL A 131 13.23 4.05 -11.59
CA VAL A 131 11.97 4.80 -11.50
C VAL A 131 11.39 4.66 -10.10
N MET A 132 10.95 5.77 -9.52
CA MET A 132 10.28 5.84 -8.22
C MET A 132 8.95 6.59 -8.35
N HIS A 133 7.90 5.97 -7.85
CA HIS A 133 6.62 6.62 -7.57
C HIS A 133 6.67 7.33 -6.23
N ILE A 134 6.20 8.55 -6.16
CA ILE A 134 6.02 9.28 -4.90
C ILE A 134 4.64 9.92 -4.84
N ASP A 135 4.03 9.87 -3.68
CA ASP A 135 2.82 10.61 -3.35
C ASP A 135 2.70 10.79 -1.84
N CYS A 136 1.84 11.69 -1.38
CA CYS A 136 1.60 11.90 0.04
C CYS A 136 0.12 12.19 0.34
N THR A 137 -0.28 11.85 1.56
CA THR A 137 -1.63 12.08 2.04
C THR A 137 -1.65 12.61 3.46
N ASN A 138 -2.75 13.30 3.83
CA ASN A 138 -2.93 13.81 5.18
C ASN A 138 -3.16 12.68 6.19
N ALA A 139 -2.61 12.87 7.39
CA ALA A 139 -2.88 12.11 8.59
C ALA A 139 -3.36 13.04 9.72
N VAL A 140 -3.99 12.48 10.75
CA VAL A 140 -4.47 13.25 11.91
C VAL A 140 -3.96 12.60 13.19
N VAL A 141 -3.25 13.39 14.01
CA VAL A 141 -2.70 13.00 15.32
C VAL A 141 -3.20 13.97 16.37
N ASN A 142 -4.03 13.50 17.31
CA ASN A 142 -4.58 14.35 18.36
C ASN A 142 -5.17 15.69 17.81
N GLY A 143 -5.91 15.62 16.70
CA GLY A 143 -6.50 16.79 16.04
C GLY A 143 -5.51 17.65 15.26
N LYS A 144 -4.21 17.34 15.25
CA LYS A 144 -3.19 18.05 14.47
C LYS A 144 -2.91 17.34 13.17
N SER A 145 -2.61 18.11 12.12
CA SER A 145 -2.22 17.58 10.81
C SER A 145 -0.83 16.93 10.87
N ALA A 146 -0.73 15.78 10.26
CA ALA A 146 0.50 15.09 9.89
C ALA A 146 0.34 14.55 8.46
N TYR A 147 1.36 13.88 7.92
CA TYR A 147 1.35 13.40 6.55
C TYR A 147 1.98 12.02 6.49
N VAL A 148 1.53 11.22 5.53
CA VAL A 148 2.16 9.96 5.17
C VAL A 148 2.56 10.03 3.71
N PHE A 149 3.86 9.87 3.46
CA PHE A 149 4.45 9.73 2.15
C PHE A 149 4.59 8.25 1.81
N VAL A 150 4.53 7.94 0.53
CA VAL A 150 4.88 6.64 0.01
C VAL A 150 5.91 6.80 -1.10
N CYS A 151 6.96 5.98 -1.06
CA CYS A 151 7.91 5.79 -2.14
C CYS A 151 7.79 4.35 -2.61
N ALA A 152 7.61 4.14 -3.91
CA ALA A 152 7.46 2.81 -4.48
C ALA A 152 8.16 2.71 -5.84
N SER A 153 8.58 1.52 -6.21
CA SER A 153 9.18 1.25 -7.53
C SER A 153 8.30 0.34 -8.37
N PRO A 154 8.41 0.39 -9.71
CA PRO A 154 7.62 -0.47 -10.59
C PRO A 154 7.83 -1.97 -10.38
N ASP A 155 8.99 -2.36 -9.82
CA ASP A 155 9.31 -3.75 -9.46
C ASP A 155 8.74 -4.18 -8.09
N GLY A 156 7.88 -3.35 -7.49
CA GLY A 156 7.07 -3.69 -6.34
C GLY A 156 7.62 -3.27 -4.98
N LYS A 157 8.84 -2.71 -4.86
CA LYS A 157 9.32 -2.18 -3.58
C LYS A 157 8.46 -1.00 -3.13
N ALA A 158 8.12 -0.94 -1.83
CA ALA A 158 7.32 0.15 -1.29
C ALA A 158 7.64 0.44 0.16
N LEU A 159 7.77 1.71 0.51
CA LEU A 159 7.92 2.19 1.88
C LEU A 159 6.99 3.36 2.15
N TYR A 160 6.40 3.35 3.35
CA TYR A 160 5.62 4.46 3.90
C TYR A 160 6.44 5.23 4.93
N PHE A 161 6.27 6.55 4.95
CA PHE A 161 6.99 7.45 5.85
C PHE A 161 6.02 8.42 6.50
N ALA A 162 5.95 8.43 7.83
CA ALA A 162 5.21 9.43 8.58
C ALA A 162 6.02 10.73 8.67
N ARG A 163 5.36 11.89 8.48
CA ARG A 163 6.00 13.22 8.52
C ARG A 163 5.09 14.25 9.17
N HIS A 164 5.68 15.18 9.89
CA HIS A 164 4.94 16.28 10.52
C HIS A 164 4.51 17.36 9.53
N LYS A 165 5.16 17.46 8.39
CA LYS A 165 4.95 18.52 7.39
C LYS A 165 4.97 17.96 5.98
N LYS A 166 4.37 18.71 5.04
CA LYS A 166 4.56 18.60 3.59
C LYS A 166 5.79 19.37 3.12
N GLY A 167 5.97 19.40 1.81
CA GLY A 167 7.05 20.11 1.16
C GLY A 167 8.40 19.48 1.47
N HIS A 168 9.48 20.23 1.35
CA HIS A 168 10.86 19.75 1.54
C HIS A 168 11.03 19.03 2.89
N LYS A 169 10.50 19.59 3.97
CA LYS A 169 10.53 18.96 5.31
C LYS A 169 9.75 17.64 5.40
N GLY A 170 8.88 17.37 4.45
CA GLY A 170 8.18 16.10 4.35
C GLY A 170 9.00 15.06 3.57
N VAL A 171 9.81 15.50 2.62
CA VAL A 171 10.68 14.62 1.83
C VAL A 171 11.93 14.21 2.61
N GLU A 172 12.41 15.05 3.54
CA GLU A 172 13.56 14.73 4.40
C GLU A 172 13.43 13.34 5.04
N GLY A 173 14.47 12.49 4.87
CA GLY A 173 14.52 11.12 5.38
C GLY A 173 13.57 10.13 4.70
N THR A 174 12.91 10.50 3.59
CA THR A 174 12.28 9.54 2.67
C THR A 174 13.29 9.07 1.62
N ALA A 175 12.98 7.99 0.91
CA ALA A 175 13.83 7.53 -0.18
C ALA A 175 13.97 8.57 -1.32
N ALA A 176 13.03 9.50 -1.45
CA ALA A 176 13.08 10.52 -2.50
C ALA A 176 14.11 11.62 -2.24
N GLN A 177 14.56 11.81 -0.98
CA GLN A 177 15.51 12.86 -0.65
C GLN A 177 16.83 12.76 -1.45
N ASP A 178 17.39 11.56 -1.51
CA ASP A 178 18.70 11.30 -2.13
C ASP A 178 18.56 10.48 -3.42
N TYR A 179 17.36 10.50 -4.02
CA TYR A 179 17.07 9.73 -5.22
C TYR A 179 17.54 10.45 -6.48
N GLU A 180 18.24 9.73 -7.36
CA GLU A 180 18.82 10.27 -8.60
C GLU A 180 18.15 9.73 -9.89
N GLY A 181 17.11 8.91 -9.77
CA GLY A 181 16.39 8.37 -10.94
C GLY A 181 15.17 9.21 -11.34
N THR A 182 14.31 8.63 -12.19
CA THR A 182 13.06 9.27 -12.63
C THR A 182 11.97 9.17 -11.57
N ILE A 183 11.31 10.29 -11.26
CA ILE A 183 10.18 10.36 -10.32
C ILE A 183 8.85 10.41 -11.08
N VAL A 184 7.91 9.54 -10.72
CA VAL A 184 6.51 9.57 -11.16
C VAL A 184 5.66 10.21 -10.06
N GLN A 185 4.93 11.28 -10.37
CA GLN A 185 4.26 12.13 -9.38
C GLN A 185 2.98 12.80 -9.91
N ASP A 186 2.23 13.49 -9.03
CA ASP A 186 0.94 14.13 -9.31
C ASP A 186 1.03 15.66 -9.48
N HIS A 187 2.14 16.21 -9.98
CA HIS A 187 2.39 17.64 -10.12
C HIS A 187 2.53 18.38 -8.79
N GLU A 188 3.13 17.77 -7.79
CA GLU A 188 3.50 18.48 -6.55
C GLU A 188 4.85 19.21 -6.79
N ALA A 189 4.81 20.55 -6.72
CA ALA A 189 5.98 21.38 -7.04
C ALA A 189 7.25 21.01 -6.26
N THR A 190 7.09 20.52 -5.03
CA THR A 190 8.22 20.08 -4.19
C THR A 190 9.00 18.93 -4.82
N PHE A 191 8.30 17.98 -5.45
CA PHE A 191 8.95 16.76 -5.95
C PHE A 191 9.84 17.01 -7.16
N TYR A 192 9.62 18.08 -7.91
CA TYR A 192 10.50 18.48 -9.03
C TYR A 192 11.94 18.85 -8.62
N GLN A 193 12.20 18.99 -7.33
CA GLN A 193 13.56 19.30 -6.84
C GLN A 193 14.35 18.04 -6.46
N TYR A 194 13.78 16.87 -6.65
CA TYR A 194 14.37 15.56 -6.35
C TYR A 194 14.36 14.71 -7.61
N GLY A 195 15.28 13.74 -7.69
CA GLY A 195 15.45 12.95 -8.91
C GLY A 195 16.08 13.72 -10.05
N THR A 196 16.23 13.09 -11.19
CA THR A 196 16.87 13.69 -12.40
C THR A 196 15.86 13.98 -13.50
N ASP A 197 14.74 13.25 -13.54
CA ASP A 197 13.67 13.45 -14.50
C ASP A 197 12.29 13.12 -13.87
N HIS A 198 11.21 13.56 -14.52
CA HIS A 198 9.87 13.45 -13.96
C HIS A 198 8.85 13.01 -15.00
N GLN A 199 7.99 12.06 -14.59
CA GLN A 199 6.74 11.76 -15.29
C GLN A 199 5.57 12.25 -14.45
N GLU A 200 4.76 13.14 -14.99
CA GLU A 200 3.50 13.52 -14.38
C GLU A 200 2.42 12.46 -14.61
N CYS A 201 1.60 12.23 -13.60
CA CYS A 201 0.49 11.27 -13.66
C CYS A 201 -0.57 11.70 -14.67
N LEU A 202 -0.63 11.02 -15.81
CA LEU A 202 -1.62 11.32 -16.85
C LEU A 202 -3.07 11.05 -16.40
N ALA A 203 -3.30 10.24 -15.37
CA ALA A 203 -4.65 10.06 -14.81
C ALA A 203 -5.19 11.37 -14.24
N HIS A 204 -4.35 12.20 -13.60
CA HIS A 204 -4.72 13.52 -13.10
C HIS A 204 -4.92 14.51 -14.23
N VAL A 205 -4.07 14.51 -15.25
CA VAL A 205 -4.21 15.34 -16.45
C VAL A 205 -5.53 15.02 -17.17
N LEU A 206 -5.82 13.74 -17.42
CA LEU A 206 -7.08 13.30 -18.05
C LEU A 206 -8.32 13.71 -17.23
N ARG A 207 -8.25 13.67 -15.89
CA ARG A 207 -9.33 14.17 -15.02
C ARG A 207 -9.52 15.68 -15.19
N GLY A 208 -8.42 16.45 -15.18
CA GLY A 208 -8.46 17.89 -15.42
C GLY A 208 -9.03 18.25 -16.80
N LEU A 209 -8.69 17.49 -17.85
CA LEU A 209 -9.28 17.68 -19.18
C LEU A 209 -10.78 17.38 -19.21
N LYS A 210 -11.25 16.33 -18.49
CA LYS A 210 -12.69 16.07 -18.35
C LYS A 210 -13.41 17.22 -17.66
N ASP A 211 -12.83 17.75 -16.59
CA ASP A 211 -13.39 18.91 -15.90
C ASP A 211 -13.42 20.14 -16.81
N SER A 212 -12.37 20.37 -17.63
CA SER A 212 -12.33 21.43 -18.62
C SER A 212 -13.43 21.26 -19.68
N MET A 213 -13.65 20.05 -20.21
CA MET A 213 -14.73 19.77 -21.17
C MET A 213 -16.13 20.08 -20.61
N LEU A 214 -16.34 19.89 -19.31
CA LEU A 214 -17.61 20.19 -18.65
C LEU A 214 -17.79 21.69 -18.40
N ASN A 215 -16.71 22.37 -18.02
CA ASN A 215 -16.77 23.80 -17.65
C ASN A 215 -16.62 24.73 -18.86
N GLU A 216 -16.01 24.27 -19.95
CA GLU A 216 -15.74 25.02 -21.18
C GLU A 216 -16.18 24.18 -22.40
N PRO A 217 -17.50 23.89 -22.56
CA PRO A 217 -18.01 22.95 -23.58
C PRO A 217 -17.79 23.42 -25.02
N ASP A 218 -17.62 24.73 -25.24
CA ASP A 218 -17.38 25.34 -26.54
C ASP A 218 -15.93 25.18 -27.01
N ARG A 219 -15.01 24.77 -26.13
CA ARG A 219 -13.64 24.49 -26.48
C ARG A 219 -13.52 23.10 -27.09
N THR A 220 -12.62 22.97 -28.06
CA THR A 220 -12.38 21.69 -28.77
C THR A 220 -11.01 21.09 -28.43
N TRP A 221 -10.01 21.92 -28.12
CA TRP A 221 -8.67 21.51 -27.78
C TRP A 221 -8.63 20.49 -26.64
N ASN A 222 -9.46 20.67 -25.60
CA ASN A 222 -9.52 19.81 -24.43
C ASN A 222 -10.01 18.40 -24.77
N LYS A 223 -10.99 18.29 -25.68
CA LYS A 223 -11.49 17.00 -26.18
C LYS A 223 -10.42 16.27 -27.00
N GLU A 224 -9.72 16.99 -27.87
CA GLU A 224 -8.66 16.46 -28.74
C GLU A 224 -7.45 16.01 -27.88
N MET A 225 -7.01 16.82 -26.91
CA MET A 225 -5.92 16.46 -26.01
C MET A 225 -6.27 15.24 -25.15
N HIS A 226 -7.50 15.19 -24.62
CA HIS A 226 -7.97 14.04 -23.86
C HIS A 226 -7.95 12.74 -24.72
N ALA A 227 -8.39 12.82 -25.98
CA ALA A 227 -8.38 11.69 -26.89
C ALA A 227 -6.94 11.26 -27.22
N LEU A 228 -6.06 12.22 -27.51
CA LEU A 228 -4.66 11.97 -27.83
C LEU A 228 -3.91 11.28 -26.66
N LEU A 229 -4.03 11.78 -25.44
CA LEU A 229 -3.36 11.17 -24.29
C LEU A 229 -3.86 9.74 -24.03
N ARG A 230 -5.14 9.48 -24.23
CA ARG A 230 -5.68 8.11 -24.13
C ARG A 230 -5.13 7.19 -25.22
N GLU A 231 -4.99 7.68 -26.44
CA GLU A 231 -4.41 6.94 -27.57
C GLU A 231 -2.94 6.60 -27.28
N MET A 232 -2.15 7.56 -26.78
CA MET A 232 -0.76 7.35 -26.38
C MET A 232 -0.63 6.26 -25.30
N ILE A 233 -1.46 6.33 -24.24
CA ILE A 233 -1.48 5.33 -23.18
C ILE A 233 -1.87 3.96 -23.73
N HIS A 234 -2.88 3.92 -24.61
CA HIS A 234 -3.30 2.67 -25.26
C HIS A 234 -2.19 2.08 -26.13
N TYR A 235 -1.54 2.90 -26.95
CA TYR A 235 -0.40 2.48 -27.76
C TYR A 235 0.71 1.89 -26.89
N ARG A 236 1.14 2.60 -25.84
CA ARG A 236 2.19 2.12 -24.91
C ARG A 236 1.81 0.79 -24.26
N ASN A 237 0.56 0.64 -23.84
CA ASN A 237 0.06 -0.59 -23.21
C ASN A 237 -0.15 -1.76 -24.19
N SER A 238 -0.18 -1.51 -25.52
CA SER A 238 -0.27 -2.56 -26.53
C SER A 238 1.08 -3.17 -26.88
N LEU A 239 2.17 -2.55 -26.44
CA LEU A 239 3.53 -3.08 -26.61
C LEU A 239 3.86 -4.10 -25.51
N GLU A 240 4.77 -5.02 -25.82
CA GLU A 240 5.31 -5.94 -24.83
C GLU A 240 5.98 -5.18 -23.67
N PRO A 241 5.95 -5.72 -22.45
CA PRO A 241 6.62 -5.12 -21.30
C PRO A 241 8.11 -4.84 -21.59
N GLY A 242 8.55 -3.60 -21.37
CA GLY A 242 9.93 -3.18 -21.63
C GLY A 242 10.28 -2.87 -23.09
N ALA A 243 9.36 -3.06 -24.04
CA ALA A 243 9.59 -2.69 -25.42
C ALA A 243 9.61 -1.16 -25.60
N GLU A 244 10.49 -0.65 -26.45
CA GLU A 244 10.55 0.77 -26.82
C GLU A 244 9.41 1.13 -27.76
N CYS A 245 8.93 2.37 -27.69
CA CYS A 245 8.00 2.93 -28.67
C CYS A 245 8.75 3.22 -29.98
N SER A 246 8.09 3.05 -31.14
CA SER A 246 8.75 3.40 -32.39
C SER A 246 8.98 4.93 -32.48
N PRO A 247 10.16 5.37 -32.95
CA PRO A 247 10.47 6.80 -33.07
C PRO A 247 9.45 7.56 -33.92
N GLU A 248 8.91 6.92 -34.97
CA GLU A 248 7.91 7.51 -35.85
C GLU A 248 6.58 7.74 -35.13
N ALA A 249 6.15 6.77 -34.27
CA ALA A 249 4.94 6.91 -33.48
C ALA A 249 5.11 8.02 -32.42
N VAL A 250 6.25 8.07 -31.74
CA VAL A 250 6.54 9.11 -30.73
C VAL A 250 6.53 10.49 -31.41
N SER A 251 7.25 10.69 -32.52
CA SER A 251 7.27 11.95 -33.24
C SER A 251 5.87 12.37 -33.72
N GLY A 252 5.09 11.41 -34.25
CA GLY A 252 3.72 11.68 -34.65
C GLY A 252 2.79 12.09 -33.51
N PHE A 253 2.96 11.50 -32.31
CA PHE A 253 2.23 11.91 -31.12
C PHE A 253 2.64 13.30 -30.62
N GLU A 254 3.95 13.60 -30.59
CA GLU A 254 4.45 14.91 -30.20
C GLU A 254 3.97 16.03 -31.13
N ASP A 255 3.98 15.80 -32.43
CA ASP A 255 3.50 16.79 -33.42
C ASP A 255 1.99 17.06 -33.27
N ARG A 256 1.21 16.02 -32.98
CA ARG A 256 -0.22 16.18 -32.67
C ARG A 256 -0.43 16.94 -31.37
N TYR A 257 0.36 16.64 -30.35
CA TYR A 257 0.31 17.32 -29.04
C TYR A 257 0.57 18.82 -29.20
N ARG A 258 1.64 19.20 -29.92
CA ARG A 258 1.99 20.61 -30.21
C ARG A 258 0.88 21.31 -30.98
N ARG A 259 0.33 20.66 -32.02
CA ARG A 259 -0.80 21.23 -32.80
C ARG A 259 -2.04 21.51 -31.95
N ILE A 260 -2.35 20.63 -31.02
CA ILE A 260 -3.47 20.85 -30.10
C ILE A 260 -3.19 22.01 -29.15
N LEU A 261 -1.95 22.20 -28.70
CA LEU A 261 -1.58 23.35 -27.88
C LEU A 261 -1.68 24.66 -28.67
N GLU A 262 -1.27 24.72 -29.95
CA GLU A 262 -1.45 25.91 -30.78
C GLU A 262 -2.95 26.19 -30.98
N LYS A 263 -3.76 25.17 -31.19
CA LYS A 263 -5.23 25.33 -31.26
C LYS A 263 -5.80 25.87 -29.91
N ALA A 264 -5.33 25.36 -28.76
CA ALA A 264 -5.75 25.90 -27.49
C ALA A 264 -5.40 27.38 -27.32
N LYS A 265 -4.21 27.78 -27.76
CA LYS A 265 -3.77 29.16 -27.79
C LYS A 265 -4.69 30.06 -28.60
N GLU A 266 -5.09 29.60 -29.79
CA GLU A 266 -6.04 30.32 -30.67
C GLU A 266 -7.43 30.40 -30.00
N GLU A 267 -7.93 29.31 -29.45
CA GLU A 267 -9.24 29.26 -28.80
C GLU A 267 -9.33 30.15 -27.53
N TYR A 268 -8.25 30.27 -26.74
CA TYR A 268 -8.22 31.16 -25.60
C TYR A 268 -7.96 32.62 -25.98
N GLY A 269 -7.18 32.88 -27.01
CA GLY A 269 -6.69 34.22 -27.36
C GLY A 269 -5.90 34.84 -26.18
N TYR A 270 -5.95 36.15 -26.07
CA TYR A 270 -5.35 36.84 -24.92
C TYR A 270 -6.24 36.73 -23.68
N ILE A 271 -5.69 36.20 -22.58
CA ILE A 271 -6.33 36.19 -21.27
C ILE A 271 -5.53 37.13 -20.34
N PRO A 272 -6.16 38.18 -19.79
CA PRO A 272 -5.48 39.06 -18.86
C PRO A 272 -5.19 38.34 -17.53
N ALA A 273 -4.12 38.75 -16.83
CA ALA A 273 -3.65 38.15 -15.59
C ALA A 273 -4.74 38.08 -14.49
N SER A 274 -5.69 39.01 -14.51
CA SER A 274 -6.85 39.02 -13.62
C SER A 274 -7.82 37.84 -13.81
N GLU A 275 -7.71 37.14 -14.94
CA GLU A 275 -8.57 35.98 -15.29
C GLU A 275 -7.83 34.63 -15.29
N TYR A 276 -6.60 34.56 -14.80
CA TYR A 276 -5.81 33.34 -14.72
C TYR A 276 -6.36 32.27 -13.76
N TYR A 277 -7.51 32.54 -13.12
CA TYR A 277 -8.22 31.56 -12.30
C TYR A 277 -8.99 30.52 -13.12
N LYS A 278 -9.08 30.61 -14.44
CA LYS A 278 -9.75 29.64 -15.30
C LYS A 278 -8.97 28.32 -15.31
N LYS A 279 -9.56 27.29 -14.73
CA LYS A 279 -8.91 25.96 -14.56
C LYS A 279 -8.46 25.34 -15.88
N GLY A 280 -9.26 25.47 -16.93
CA GLY A 280 -8.91 24.96 -18.26
C GLY A 280 -7.70 25.68 -18.86
N TYR A 281 -7.63 27.01 -18.71
CA TYR A 281 -6.48 27.80 -19.16
C TYR A 281 -5.19 27.40 -18.40
N ASN A 282 -5.27 27.27 -17.08
CA ASN A 282 -4.11 26.83 -16.29
C ASN A 282 -3.64 25.42 -16.68
N LEU A 283 -4.59 24.54 -17.02
CA LEU A 283 -4.25 23.20 -17.50
C LEU A 283 -3.56 23.27 -18.89
N TYR A 284 -4.04 24.14 -19.79
CA TYR A 284 -3.39 24.38 -21.08
C TYR A 284 -1.95 24.86 -20.91
N VAL A 285 -1.73 25.87 -20.05
CA VAL A 285 -0.38 26.40 -19.77
C VAL A 285 0.52 25.28 -19.22
N ARG A 286 0.05 24.53 -18.25
CA ARG A 286 0.79 23.37 -17.68
C ARG A 286 1.12 22.33 -18.73
N LEU A 287 0.20 22.00 -19.63
CA LEU A 287 0.43 21.05 -20.71
C LEU A 287 1.56 21.52 -21.64
N GLY A 288 1.67 22.84 -21.88
CA GLY A 288 2.77 23.41 -22.66
C GLY A 288 4.10 23.39 -21.92
N GLU A 289 4.12 23.85 -20.67
CA GLU A 289 5.34 23.95 -19.86
C GLU A 289 5.95 22.58 -19.51
N TYR A 290 5.10 21.58 -19.23
CA TYR A 290 5.51 20.24 -18.78
C TYR A 290 5.29 19.14 -19.83
N MET A 291 5.32 19.50 -21.14
CA MET A 291 5.14 18.53 -22.22
C MET A 291 6.10 17.34 -22.09
N HIS A 292 7.39 17.58 -21.81
CA HIS A 292 8.37 16.52 -21.59
C HIS A 292 7.92 15.55 -20.48
N ASN A 293 7.48 16.10 -19.35
CA ASN A 293 7.03 15.33 -18.19
C ASN A 293 5.72 14.57 -18.42
N HIS A 294 4.90 14.98 -19.36
CA HIS A 294 3.71 14.24 -19.77
C HIS A 294 4.01 13.10 -20.75
N LEU A 295 5.10 13.20 -21.51
CA LEU A 295 5.44 12.28 -22.59
C LEU A 295 6.63 11.36 -22.31
N LEU A 296 7.29 11.50 -21.16
CA LEU A 296 8.49 10.73 -20.82
C LEU A 296 8.26 9.21 -20.90
N PHE A 297 7.06 8.72 -20.57
CA PHE A 297 6.68 7.31 -20.66
C PHE A 297 6.71 6.74 -22.08
N LEU A 298 6.73 7.58 -23.11
CA LEU A 298 6.90 7.18 -24.51
C LEU A 298 8.38 7.05 -24.88
N HIS A 299 9.26 7.76 -24.17
CA HIS A 299 10.71 7.79 -24.42
C HIS A 299 11.47 6.77 -23.57
N ASP A 300 10.97 6.44 -22.37
CA ASP A 300 11.58 5.46 -21.49
C ASP A 300 10.58 4.32 -21.15
N PRO A 301 10.84 3.10 -21.63
CA PRO A 301 9.94 1.97 -21.43
C PRO A 301 9.78 1.55 -19.95
N ARG A 302 10.66 2.01 -19.05
CA ARG A 302 10.61 1.75 -17.61
C ARG A 302 9.62 2.68 -16.90
N VAL A 303 9.30 3.83 -17.51
CA VAL A 303 8.48 4.88 -16.92
C VAL A 303 7.01 4.63 -17.19
N PRO A 304 6.16 4.44 -16.17
CA PRO A 304 4.71 4.31 -16.34
C PRO A 304 4.04 5.68 -16.59
N ALA A 305 2.98 5.70 -17.38
CA ALA A 305 2.22 6.92 -17.68
C ALA A 305 1.43 7.49 -16.47
N THR A 306 1.31 6.74 -15.37
CA THR A 306 0.46 7.12 -14.23
C THR A 306 1.12 6.79 -12.90
N ASN A 307 0.74 7.54 -11.86
CA ASN A 307 1.19 7.33 -10.46
C ASN A 307 0.27 6.34 -9.69
N ASN A 308 -0.43 5.46 -10.40
CA ASN A 308 -1.43 4.56 -9.82
C ASN A 308 -0.87 3.68 -8.69
N GLU A 309 0.41 3.33 -8.73
CA GLU A 309 1.04 2.49 -7.70
C GLU A 309 1.07 3.21 -6.35
N ALA A 310 1.60 4.45 -6.30
CA ALA A 310 1.59 5.25 -5.08
C ALA A 310 0.16 5.53 -4.59
N GLU A 311 -0.76 5.87 -5.52
CA GLU A 311 -2.17 6.08 -5.16
C GLU A 311 -2.81 4.81 -4.54
N ARG A 312 -2.57 3.63 -5.11
CA ARG A 312 -3.09 2.35 -4.62
C ARG A 312 -2.61 2.09 -3.18
N LEU A 313 -1.34 2.33 -2.93
CA LEU A 313 -0.72 2.17 -1.61
C LEU A 313 -1.33 3.14 -0.59
N LEU A 314 -1.47 4.41 -0.94
CA LEU A 314 -2.09 5.42 -0.06
C LEU A 314 -3.58 5.15 0.20
N ARG A 315 -4.32 4.55 -0.73
CA ARG A 315 -5.70 4.09 -0.48
C ARG A 315 -5.74 3.02 0.63
N GLY A 316 -4.73 2.12 0.68
CA GLY A 316 -4.55 1.17 1.78
C GLY A 316 -4.39 1.87 3.13
N TYR A 317 -3.49 2.85 3.20
CA TYR A 317 -3.31 3.69 4.37
C TYR A 317 -4.60 4.43 4.78
N LYS A 318 -5.32 5.02 3.82
CA LYS A 318 -6.57 5.74 4.10
C LYS A 318 -7.65 4.85 4.72
N ARG A 319 -7.79 3.60 4.28
CA ARG A 319 -8.71 2.64 4.91
C ARG A 319 -8.34 2.39 6.37
N LYS A 320 -7.04 2.24 6.66
CA LYS A 320 -6.56 2.07 8.03
C LYS A 320 -6.77 3.32 8.87
N GLN A 321 -6.55 4.50 8.32
CA GLN A 321 -6.83 5.79 8.99
C GLN A 321 -8.31 5.93 9.33
N GLN A 322 -9.20 5.59 8.42
CA GLN A 322 -10.66 5.62 8.66
C GLN A 322 -11.06 4.69 9.80
N GLN A 323 -10.46 3.50 9.89
CA GLN A 323 -10.69 2.56 10.98
C GLN A 323 -10.18 3.13 12.32
N ALA A 324 -9.03 3.77 12.34
CA ALA A 324 -8.43 4.35 13.54
C ALA A 324 -9.09 5.66 13.99
N VAL A 325 -9.79 6.35 13.09
CA VAL A 325 -10.40 7.69 13.25
C VAL A 325 -9.33 8.76 13.48
N SER A 326 -8.48 8.62 14.50
CA SER A 326 -7.34 9.50 14.82
C SER A 326 -6.27 8.69 15.55
N PHE A 327 -5.02 9.02 15.29
CA PHE A 327 -3.89 8.46 16.01
C PHE A 327 -3.61 9.24 17.29
N ARG A 328 -3.20 8.53 18.35
CA ARG A 328 -2.95 9.15 19.66
C ARG A 328 -1.57 9.80 19.76
N SER A 329 -0.60 9.31 18.99
CA SER A 329 0.75 9.87 18.94
C SER A 329 1.32 9.77 17.54
N PHE A 330 2.38 10.52 17.27
CA PHE A 330 3.07 10.50 15.98
C PHE A 330 3.80 9.16 15.78
N GLU A 331 4.39 8.62 16.83
CA GLU A 331 5.05 7.31 16.84
C GLU A 331 4.08 6.19 16.40
N SER A 332 2.80 6.32 16.72
CA SER A 332 1.78 5.33 16.28
C SER A 332 1.59 5.32 14.76
N ILE A 333 1.81 6.46 14.08
CA ILE A 333 1.78 6.51 12.61
C ILE A 333 3.10 5.98 12.04
N GLU A 334 4.24 6.28 12.68
CA GLU A 334 5.54 5.73 12.27
C GLU A 334 5.55 4.21 12.36
N ASP A 335 5.09 3.66 13.50
CA ASP A 335 4.91 2.21 13.67
C ASP A 335 4.00 1.62 12.59
N LEU A 336 2.87 2.30 12.30
CA LEU A 336 1.94 1.87 11.25
C LEU A 336 2.59 1.90 9.86
N CYS A 337 3.34 2.95 9.54
CA CYS A 337 4.08 3.04 8.28
C CYS A 337 5.07 1.88 8.12
N GLY A 338 5.79 1.55 9.19
CA GLY A 338 6.68 0.38 9.22
C GLY A 338 5.92 -0.94 9.00
N CYS A 339 4.79 -1.12 9.69
CA CYS A 339 3.95 -2.31 9.51
C CYS A 339 3.41 -2.43 8.07
N MET A 340 2.88 -1.34 7.52
CA MET A 340 2.30 -1.34 6.17
C MET A 340 3.35 -1.60 5.10
N SER A 341 4.55 -1.01 5.24
CA SER A 341 5.67 -1.25 4.33
C SER A 341 5.97 -2.75 4.25
N MET A 342 6.13 -3.40 5.39
CA MET A 342 6.45 -4.82 5.43
C MET A 342 5.30 -5.71 4.96
N LEU A 343 4.07 -5.42 5.34
CA LEU A 343 2.90 -6.19 4.89
C LEU A 343 2.73 -6.14 3.36
N VAL A 344 2.96 -4.97 2.74
CA VAL A 344 2.94 -4.83 1.28
C VAL A 344 4.02 -5.70 0.64
N MET A 345 5.24 -5.67 1.15
CA MET A 345 6.35 -6.47 0.63
C MET A 345 6.08 -7.97 0.77
N MET A 346 5.70 -8.42 1.97
CA MET A 346 5.42 -9.84 2.23
C MET A 346 4.25 -10.39 1.40
N ARG A 347 3.26 -9.54 1.04
CA ARG A 347 2.14 -9.94 0.18
C ARG A 347 2.53 -10.19 -1.27
N GLN A 348 3.66 -9.66 -1.72
CA GLN A 348 4.18 -9.83 -3.08
C GLN A 348 5.11 -11.03 -3.21
N GLU A 349 5.57 -11.60 -2.10
CA GLU A 349 6.47 -12.74 -2.08
C GLU A 349 5.71 -14.02 -2.43
N GLU A 350 6.03 -14.62 -3.58
CA GLU A 350 5.37 -15.84 -4.06
C GLU A 350 5.61 -17.03 -3.11
N GLY A 351 4.55 -17.75 -2.80
CA GLY A 351 4.60 -18.92 -1.93
C GLY A 351 4.71 -18.61 -0.43
N LEU A 352 4.83 -17.34 -0.04
CA LEU A 352 4.87 -16.96 1.37
C LEU A 352 3.50 -17.11 2.03
N ASN A 353 3.42 -17.87 3.12
CA ASN A 353 2.29 -17.81 4.03
C ASN A 353 2.48 -16.63 5.00
N LEU A 354 1.72 -15.55 4.78
CA LEU A 354 1.84 -14.33 5.57
C LEU A 354 1.63 -14.56 7.07
N PHE A 355 0.68 -15.43 7.44
CA PHE A 355 0.40 -15.73 8.85
C PHE A 355 1.62 -16.40 9.51
N ASP A 356 2.20 -17.39 8.86
CA ASP A 356 3.37 -18.11 9.39
C ASP A 356 4.59 -17.18 9.50
N ARG A 357 4.83 -16.34 8.47
CA ARG A 357 5.94 -15.38 8.49
C ARG A 357 5.81 -14.37 9.64
N VAL A 358 4.62 -13.82 9.82
CA VAL A 358 4.35 -12.88 10.92
C VAL A 358 4.42 -13.60 12.29
N SER A 359 3.96 -14.84 12.37
CA SER A 359 4.10 -15.67 13.58
C SER A 359 5.57 -15.87 13.98
N GLN A 360 6.44 -16.15 13.01
CA GLN A 360 7.88 -16.30 13.23
C GLN A 360 8.55 -15.00 13.70
N ILE A 361 8.12 -13.85 13.19
CA ILE A 361 8.64 -12.56 13.62
C ILE A 361 8.30 -12.29 15.10
N PHE A 362 7.13 -12.72 15.56
CA PHE A 362 6.72 -12.54 16.94
C PHE A 362 7.24 -13.63 17.89
N GLY A 363 7.49 -14.83 17.41
CA GLY A 363 8.01 -15.98 18.17
C GLY A 363 9.46 -15.95 18.29
#